data_93a7c7987528739bb6c0297efa4360d7
#
_entry.id   93a7c7987528739bb6c0297efa4360d7
#
_cell.length_a   1.000
_cell.length_b   1.000
_cell.length_c   1.000
_cell.angle_alpha   90.00
_cell.angle_beta   90.00
_cell.angle_gamma   90.00
#
_symmetry.space_group_name_H-M   'P 1'
#
loop_
_entity.id
_entity.type
_entity.pdbx_description
1 polymer ?
#
loop_
_entity_poly.entity_id
_entity_poly.type
_entity_poly.pdbx_seq_one_letter_code
_entity_poly.pdbx_strand_id
1 'polypeptide(L)'
;PKECYLYLMGTQISHFVQSVLPFGNPWMSGKYVHINSASFRTIGNLMKQSKVTLDVQHSKQKGVSSRTIEALGAHAKVVTTNPYVEKYDFYSYGNVYIIDRTNPVVPKEFFETDFQEMPKEIWDKYYIDCWIKKMFQ
;
A
#
# COMPACT_ATOMS: atom_id res chain seq x y z
N PRO A 1 17.98 -10.83 -8.20
CA PRO A 1 17.64 -9.41 -8.02
C PRO A 1 16.20 -9.34 -7.56
N LYS A 2 15.94 -8.61 -6.45
CA LYS A 2 14.57 -8.38 -6.02
C LYS A 2 13.99 -7.34 -6.96
N GLU A 3 13.00 -7.70 -7.75
CA GLU A 3 12.30 -6.78 -8.62
C GLU A 3 11.40 -5.87 -7.78
N CYS A 4 11.52 -4.57 -7.99
CA CYS A 4 10.66 -3.56 -7.36
C CYS A 4 9.86 -2.85 -8.46
N TYR A 5 8.54 -2.85 -8.31
CA TYR A 5 7.64 -2.08 -9.14
C TYR A 5 7.26 -0.78 -8.43
N LEU A 6 7.60 0.35 -9.04
CA LEU A 6 7.25 1.67 -8.51
C LEU A 6 6.34 2.39 -9.50
N TYR A 7 5.15 2.79 -9.03
CA TYR A 7 4.20 3.56 -9.79
C TYR A 7 3.78 4.80 -8.99
N LEU A 8 4.24 5.96 -9.42
CA LEU A 8 3.88 7.24 -8.81
C LEU A 8 2.91 7.98 -9.72
N MET A 9 1.75 8.36 -9.18
CA MET A 9 0.78 9.18 -9.89
C MET A 9 1.03 10.66 -9.59
N GLY A 10 1.29 11.43 -10.64
CA GLY A 10 1.41 12.90 -10.59
C GLY A 10 0.25 13.57 -11.31
N THR A 11 -0.09 14.79 -10.91
CA THR A 11 -0.99 15.65 -11.70
C THR A 11 -0.21 16.33 -12.84
N GLN A 12 -0.88 16.67 -13.94
CA GLN A 12 -0.25 17.39 -15.07
C GLN A 12 0.41 18.70 -14.61
N ILE A 13 -0.21 19.40 -13.65
CA ILE A 13 0.31 20.65 -13.09
C ILE A 13 1.60 20.39 -12.29
N SER A 14 1.64 19.36 -11.46
CA SER A 14 2.85 19.02 -10.69
C SER A 14 4.01 18.62 -11.62
N HIS A 15 3.72 17.94 -12.71
CA HIS A 15 4.71 17.58 -13.73
C HIS A 15 5.28 18.81 -14.46
N PHE A 16 4.41 19.74 -14.86
CA PHE A 16 4.80 20.99 -15.50
C PHE A 16 5.64 21.87 -14.56
N VAL A 17 5.19 22.11 -13.34
CA VAL A 17 5.91 22.92 -12.34
C VAL A 17 7.30 22.35 -12.06
N GLN A 18 7.45 21.05 -11.99
CA GLN A 18 8.73 20.40 -11.70
C GLN A 18 9.67 20.36 -12.91
N SER A 19 9.14 20.35 -14.13
CA SER A 19 9.96 20.41 -15.34
C SER A 19 10.55 21.82 -15.57
N VAL A 20 9.92 22.84 -14.99
CA VAL A 20 10.31 24.26 -15.18
C VAL A 20 11.19 24.76 -14.02
N LEU A 21 11.09 24.17 -12.84
CA LEU A 21 11.89 24.60 -11.68
C LEU A 21 13.27 23.94 -11.66
N PRO A 22 14.38 24.72 -11.49
CA PRO A 22 15.75 24.22 -11.51
C PRO A 22 16.10 23.28 -10.33
N PHE A 23 15.19 23.10 -9.40
CA PHE A 23 15.30 22.19 -8.24
C PHE A 23 14.44 20.94 -8.39
N GLY A 24 14.06 20.55 -9.62
CA GLY A 24 13.28 19.37 -9.89
C GLY A 24 13.94 18.12 -9.28
N ASN A 25 13.18 17.38 -8.44
CA ASN A 25 13.66 16.14 -7.86
C ASN A 25 13.93 15.13 -8.98
N PRO A 26 15.18 14.64 -9.18
CA PRO A 26 15.50 13.72 -10.28
C PRO A 26 14.71 12.40 -10.22
N TRP A 27 14.16 12.03 -9.06
CA TRP A 27 13.29 10.86 -8.90
C TRP A 27 11.92 11.00 -9.56
N MET A 28 11.53 12.20 -9.96
CA MET A 28 10.28 12.48 -10.66
C MET A 28 10.42 12.53 -12.19
N SER A 29 11.57 12.16 -12.71
CA SER A 29 11.76 12.05 -14.17
C SER A 29 11.11 10.78 -14.71
N GLY A 30 10.13 10.94 -15.54
CA GLY A 30 9.51 10.11 -16.57
C GLY A 30 9.37 8.59 -16.39
N LYS A 31 10.31 7.89 -15.79
CA LYS A 31 10.28 6.42 -15.73
C LYS A 31 9.29 5.86 -14.71
N TYR A 32 9.09 6.57 -13.62
CA TYR A 32 8.28 6.08 -12.49
C TYR A 32 7.02 6.92 -12.25
N VAL A 33 6.93 8.11 -12.87
CA VAL A 33 5.78 9.00 -12.71
C VAL A 33 4.87 8.88 -13.92
N HIS A 34 3.62 8.56 -13.68
CA HIS A 34 2.59 8.41 -14.69
C HIS A 34 1.51 9.46 -14.48
N ILE A 35 1.03 10.05 -15.57
CA ILE A 35 -0.04 11.05 -15.56
C ILE A 35 -1.41 10.36 -15.46
N ASN A 36 -1.51 9.16 -16.01
CA ASN A 36 -2.74 8.36 -15.99
C ASN A 36 -2.76 7.44 -14.78
N SER A 37 -3.90 7.36 -14.10
CA SER A 37 -4.08 6.38 -13.04
C SER A 37 -4.05 4.96 -13.60
N ALA A 38 -3.35 4.06 -12.89
CA ALA A 38 -3.44 2.63 -13.19
C ALA A 38 -4.86 2.13 -12.91
N SER A 39 -5.36 1.23 -13.73
CA SER A 39 -6.68 0.62 -13.49
C SER A 39 -6.65 -0.22 -12.22
N PHE A 40 -7.81 -0.35 -11.54
CA PHE A 40 -7.94 -1.24 -10.38
C PHE A 40 -7.51 -2.68 -10.68
N ARG A 41 -7.79 -3.17 -11.89
CA ARG A 41 -7.36 -4.50 -12.36
C ARG A 41 -5.84 -4.60 -12.42
N THR A 42 -5.17 -3.58 -12.95
CA THR A 42 -3.71 -3.55 -13.05
C THR A 42 -3.08 -3.55 -11.65
N ILE A 43 -3.58 -2.70 -10.75
CA ILE A 43 -3.08 -2.61 -9.37
C ILE A 43 -3.30 -3.94 -8.63
N GLY A 44 -4.50 -4.53 -8.74
CA GLY A 44 -4.82 -5.80 -8.10
C GLY A 44 -3.93 -6.96 -8.61
N ASN A 45 -3.65 -7.00 -9.91
CA ASN A 45 -2.74 -8.01 -10.48
C ASN A 45 -1.29 -7.82 -10.00
N LEU A 46 -0.82 -6.58 -9.89
CA LEU A 46 0.50 -6.28 -9.35
C LEU A 46 0.60 -6.69 -7.87
N MET A 47 -0.42 -6.39 -7.07
CA MET A 47 -0.46 -6.80 -5.66
C MET A 47 -0.41 -8.33 -5.51
N LYS A 48 -1.19 -9.09 -6.33
CA LYS A 48 -1.17 -10.56 -6.32
C LYS A 48 0.18 -11.16 -6.70
N GLN A 49 0.98 -10.46 -7.48
CA GLN A 49 2.34 -10.89 -7.87
C GLN A 49 3.41 -10.38 -6.91
N SER A 50 3.04 -9.47 -6.01
CA SER A 50 3.97 -8.84 -5.07
C SER A 50 4.03 -9.61 -3.76
N LYS A 51 5.22 -9.87 -3.26
CA LYS A 51 5.41 -10.43 -1.91
C LYS A 51 5.09 -9.38 -0.82
N VAL A 52 5.42 -8.12 -1.11
CA VAL A 52 5.24 -6.99 -0.17
C VAL A 52 4.77 -5.76 -0.93
N THR A 53 3.80 -5.05 -0.38
CA THR A 53 3.30 -3.76 -0.86
C THR A 53 3.68 -2.65 0.13
N LEU A 54 4.15 -1.52 -0.38
CA LEU A 54 4.42 -0.33 0.43
C LEU A 54 3.21 0.61 0.42
N ASP A 55 2.72 0.95 1.59
CA ASP A 55 1.64 1.92 1.81
C ASP A 55 2.12 3.13 2.63
N VAL A 56 2.43 4.22 1.94
CA VAL A 56 2.85 5.48 2.56
C VAL A 56 1.62 6.32 2.87
N GLN A 57 1.22 6.34 4.12
CA GLN A 57 0.05 7.07 4.60
C GLN A 57 0.23 8.59 4.46
N HIS A 58 -0.86 9.30 4.13
CA HIS A 58 -0.89 10.76 4.27
C HIS A 58 -0.87 11.16 5.76
N SER A 59 -0.07 12.17 6.13
CA SER A 59 0.16 12.56 7.55
C SER A 59 -1.11 12.91 8.35
N LYS A 60 -2.17 13.35 7.68
CA LYS A 60 -3.46 13.69 8.31
C LYS A 60 -4.45 12.51 8.37
N GLN A 61 -4.13 11.38 7.77
CA GLN A 61 -5.00 10.21 7.74
C GLN A 61 -4.82 9.39 9.02
N LYS A 62 -5.92 9.12 9.73
CA LYS A 62 -5.91 8.33 10.97
C LYS A 62 -6.40 6.88 10.78
N GLY A 63 -7.14 6.62 9.71
CA GLY A 63 -7.63 5.27 9.39
C GLY A 63 -6.68 4.49 8.51
N VAL A 64 -6.94 3.21 8.35
CA VAL A 64 -6.25 2.34 7.41
C VAL A 64 -6.65 2.70 5.99
N SER A 65 -5.72 2.69 5.06
CA SER A 65 -5.99 2.94 3.65
C SER A 65 -6.65 1.71 2.99
N SER A 66 -7.43 1.92 1.94
CA SER A 66 -7.95 0.81 1.13
C SER A 66 -6.82 -0.05 0.57
N ARG A 67 -5.68 0.56 0.26
CA ARG A 67 -4.49 -0.12 -0.27
C ARG A 67 -3.95 -1.18 0.69
N THR A 68 -3.94 -0.91 2.01
CA THR A 68 -3.56 -1.91 3.02
C THR A 68 -4.50 -3.12 2.94
N ILE A 69 -5.82 -2.90 2.89
CA ILE A 69 -6.82 -3.97 2.83
C ILE A 69 -6.74 -4.74 1.51
N GLU A 70 -6.60 -4.02 0.39
CA GLU A 70 -6.45 -4.60 -0.95
C GLU A 70 -5.20 -5.48 -1.06
N ALA A 71 -4.06 -5.03 -0.50
CA ALA A 71 -2.82 -5.79 -0.50
C ALA A 71 -2.94 -7.07 0.34
N LEU A 72 -3.49 -6.97 1.56
CA LEU A 72 -3.76 -8.13 2.39
C LEU A 72 -4.73 -9.10 1.71
N GLY A 73 -5.80 -8.61 1.06
CA GLY A 73 -6.73 -9.41 0.28
C GLY A 73 -6.12 -10.05 -0.98
N ALA A 74 -5.00 -9.51 -1.46
CA ALA A 74 -4.19 -10.10 -2.53
C ALA A 74 -3.11 -11.05 -2.01
N HIS A 75 -3.07 -11.36 -0.71
CA HIS A 75 -2.06 -12.15 -0.01
C HIS A 75 -0.64 -11.55 -0.11
N ALA A 76 -0.55 -10.23 -0.25
CA ALA A 76 0.69 -9.48 -0.17
C ALA A 76 0.86 -8.90 1.25
N LYS A 77 2.06 -9.03 1.82
CA LYS A 77 2.40 -8.37 3.09
C LYS A 77 2.48 -6.86 2.88
N VAL A 78 2.31 -6.10 3.95
CA VAL A 78 2.27 -4.64 3.88
C VAL A 78 3.36 -4.02 4.74
N VAL A 79 4.12 -3.12 4.16
CA VAL A 79 4.98 -2.18 4.90
C VAL A 79 4.27 -0.83 4.87
N THR A 80 4.00 -0.24 6.03
CA THR A 80 3.26 1.02 6.09
C THR A 80 3.90 2.02 7.04
N THR A 81 3.66 3.30 6.78
CA THR A 81 4.00 4.39 7.72
C THR A 81 2.86 4.75 8.66
N ASN A 82 1.77 3.97 8.65
CA ASN A 82 0.58 4.21 9.45
C ASN A 82 0.64 3.48 10.81
N PRO A 83 0.90 4.17 11.94
CA PRO A 83 0.94 3.51 13.25
C PRO A 83 -0.45 3.05 13.74
N TYR A 84 -1.53 3.62 13.19
CA TYR A 84 -2.88 3.25 13.62
C TYR A 84 -3.30 1.85 13.18
N VAL A 85 -2.55 1.20 12.30
CA VAL A 85 -2.83 -0.16 11.83
C VAL A 85 -2.78 -1.19 12.97
N GLU A 86 -2.04 -0.91 14.04
CA GLU A 86 -1.97 -1.75 15.24
C GLU A 86 -3.31 -1.96 15.94
N LYS A 87 -4.27 -1.07 15.72
CA LYS A 87 -5.60 -1.14 16.33
C LYS A 87 -6.54 -2.12 15.62
N TYR A 88 -6.11 -2.68 14.50
CA TYR A 88 -6.91 -3.59 13.68
C TYR A 88 -6.54 -5.04 13.94
N ASP A 89 -7.55 -5.89 13.99
CA ASP A 89 -7.38 -7.31 14.33
C ASP A 89 -6.48 -8.09 13.36
N PHE A 90 -6.41 -7.71 12.09
CA PHE A 90 -5.49 -8.31 11.12
C PHE A 90 -4.01 -8.05 11.43
N TYR A 91 -3.68 -7.07 12.26
CA TYR A 91 -2.30 -6.72 12.60
C TYR A 91 -1.58 -7.86 13.33
N SER A 92 -2.29 -8.56 14.22
CA SER A 92 -1.76 -9.66 15.03
C SER A 92 -1.22 -10.85 14.23
N TYR A 93 -1.54 -10.94 12.94
CA TYR A 93 -1.09 -12.02 12.06
C TYR A 93 0.32 -11.79 11.46
N GLY A 94 0.97 -10.67 11.74
CA GLY A 94 2.36 -10.40 11.31
C GLY A 94 2.54 -10.11 9.82
N ASN A 95 1.43 -9.86 9.08
CA ASN A 95 1.49 -9.50 7.67
C ASN A 95 1.74 -8.01 7.42
N VAL A 96 1.73 -7.20 8.48
CA VAL A 96 1.92 -5.75 8.38
C VAL A 96 3.11 -5.33 9.23
N TYR A 97 3.99 -4.52 8.66
CA TYR A 97 5.14 -3.96 9.33
C TYR A 97 5.10 -2.43 9.26
N ILE A 98 5.25 -1.77 10.40
CA ILE A 98 5.24 -0.32 10.49
C ILE A 98 6.67 0.20 10.42
N ILE A 99 6.91 1.18 9.55
CA ILE A 99 8.20 1.85 9.41
C ILE A 99 8.12 3.30 9.83
N ASP A 100 9.22 3.80 10.37
CA ASP A 100 9.40 5.24 10.58
C ASP A 100 9.69 5.92 9.23
N ARG A 101 9.03 7.06 8.98
CA ARG A 101 9.25 7.86 7.76
C ARG A 101 10.66 8.44 7.67
N THR A 102 11.24 8.77 8.81
CA THR A 102 12.56 9.41 8.90
C THR A 102 13.69 8.39 8.82
N ASN A 103 13.40 7.16 9.22
CA ASN A 103 14.34 6.03 9.16
C ASN A 103 13.61 4.76 8.68
N PRO A 104 13.32 4.62 7.37
CA PRO A 104 12.51 3.54 6.82
C PRO A 104 13.31 2.23 6.71
N VAL A 105 13.49 1.54 7.83
CA VAL A 105 14.17 0.24 7.89
C VAL A 105 13.13 -0.87 8.05
N VAL A 106 13.22 -1.90 7.20
CA VAL A 106 12.41 -3.12 7.29
C VAL A 106 13.36 -4.29 7.53
N PRO A 107 13.15 -5.11 8.56
CA PRO A 107 13.95 -6.31 8.81
C PRO A 107 13.91 -7.27 7.62
N LYS A 108 15.03 -7.91 7.33
CA LYS A 108 15.15 -8.86 6.22
C LYS A 108 14.18 -10.04 6.40
N GLU A 109 14.02 -10.48 7.63
CA GLU A 109 13.13 -11.57 8.03
C GLU A 109 11.69 -11.32 7.61
N PHE A 110 11.24 -10.05 7.64
CA PHE A 110 9.89 -9.70 7.18
C PHE A 110 9.69 -10.03 5.70
N PHE A 111 10.72 -9.90 4.88
CA PHE A 111 10.65 -10.27 3.46
C PHE A 111 10.81 -11.78 3.21
N GLU A 112 11.40 -12.51 4.15
CA GLU A 112 11.72 -13.94 4.00
C GLU A 112 10.56 -14.83 4.47
N THR A 113 9.80 -14.40 5.46
CA THR A 113 8.61 -15.13 5.93
C THR A 113 7.46 -15.04 4.93
N ASP A 114 6.69 -16.13 4.84
CA ASP A 114 5.50 -16.17 4.01
C ASP A 114 4.32 -15.42 4.63
N PHE A 115 3.32 -15.13 3.78
CA PHE A 115 2.07 -14.55 4.22
C PHE A 115 1.35 -15.51 5.19
N GLN A 116 0.89 -14.98 6.31
CA GLN A 116 0.14 -15.74 7.31
C GLN A 116 -1.34 -15.64 7.00
N GLU A 117 -1.98 -16.80 6.78
CA GLU A 117 -3.42 -16.83 6.49
C GLU A 117 -4.22 -16.34 7.68
N MET A 118 -5.24 -15.54 7.37
CA MET A 118 -6.16 -15.01 8.38
C MET A 118 -7.49 -15.75 8.32
N PRO A 119 -8.14 -16.01 9.46
CA PRO A 119 -9.45 -16.62 9.52
C PRO A 119 -10.50 -15.84 8.70
N LYS A 120 -11.48 -16.58 8.19
CA LYS A 120 -12.59 -15.99 7.40
C LYS A 120 -13.31 -14.89 8.17
N GLU A 121 -13.47 -15.03 9.48
CA GLU A 121 -14.14 -14.07 10.36
C GLU A 121 -13.44 -12.72 10.40
N ILE A 122 -12.10 -12.70 10.23
CA ILE A 122 -11.33 -11.47 10.09
C ILE A 122 -11.56 -10.86 8.71
N TRP A 123 -11.46 -11.68 7.65
CA TRP A 123 -11.69 -11.23 6.27
C TRP A 123 -13.08 -10.62 6.08
N ASP A 124 -14.14 -11.27 6.60
CA ASP A 124 -15.52 -10.85 6.46
C ASP A 124 -15.77 -9.43 7.02
N LYS A 125 -14.95 -8.96 7.94
CA LYS A 125 -15.06 -7.58 8.47
C LYS A 125 -14.63 -6.53 7.44
N TYR A 126 -13.72 -6.89 6.53
CA TYR A 126 -13.12 -5.99 5.56
C TYR A 126 -13.63 -6.20 4.13
N TYR A 127 -14.39 -7.27 3.90
CA TYR A 127 -15.03 -7.52 2.61
C TYR A 127 -16.18 -6.54 2.40
N ILE A 128 -16.19 -5.86 1.25
CA ILE A 128 -17.20 -4.85 0.93
C ILE A 128 -18.62 -5.42 0.94
N ASP A 129 -18.81 -6.64 0.44
CA ASP A 129 -20.12 -7.31 0.42
C ASP A 129 -20.66 -7.57 1.82
N CYS A 130 -19.79 -7.97 2.75
CA CYS A 130 -20.16 -8.19 4.14
C CYS A 130 -20.48 -6.87 4.85
N TRP A 131 -19.75 -5.80 4.52
CA TRP A 131 -19.99 -4.47 5.04
C TRP A 131 -21.32 -3.90 4.54
N ILE A 132 -21.59 -4.01 3.23
CA ILE A 132 -22.86 -3.59 2.63
C ILE A 132 -24.03 -4.35 3.27
N LYS A 133 -23.94 -5.68 3.41
CA LYS A 133 -25.01 -6.47 4.06
C LYS A 133 -25.35 -5.97 5.47
N LYS A 134 -24.34 -5.59 6.25
CA LYS A 134 -24.57 -5.04 7.61
C LYS A 134 -25.23 -3.67 7.62
N MET A 135 -25.09 -2.87 6.56
CA MET A 135 -25.75 -1.56 6.45
C MET A 135 -27.26 -1.66 6.17
N PHE A 136 -27.72 -2.77 5.61
CA PHE A 136 -29.12 -2.98 5.20
C PHE A 136 -29.85 -4.01 6.09
N GLN A 137 -29.28 -4.42 7.20
CA GLN A 137 -29.91 -5.19 8.28
C GLN A 137 -30.34 -4.26 9.42
#